data_6006ec31ce7e8d4c7aec744b049567cc
#
_entry.id   6006ec31ce7e8d4c7aec744b049567cc
#
_cell.length_a   1.000
_cell.length_b   1.000
_cell.length_c   1.000
_cell.angle_alpha   90.00
_cell.angle_beta   90.00
_cell.angle_gamma   90.00
#
_symmetry.space_group_name_H-M   'P 1'
#
loop_
_entity.id
_entity.type
_entity.pdbx_description
1 polymer ?
#
loop_
_entity_poly.entity_id
_entity_poly.type
_entity_poly.pdbx_seq_one_letter_code
_entity_poly.pdbx_strand_id
1 'polypeptide(L)'
;ICAYTRKIYFGFKKDKPYSFLFVGPTGVGKTLFVKEYATSLYGSDNFIRIDMSEYKEEYSISKLLGSAPGYVGYREDNTVMEKIRNHPNCVILLDEIEKASPAVIKVFLQALDEGVVHDAVGRSISFKNAIIFMTSNLGCNNLSIGFMDDNSLNQSLKDFLSVEFLNRIDKVFTFKKLDEVVVKKIINKKLNMLKKQYYDKDINVVFSKKIVDNILVNSNYLEYGARKIDKIIEEEVENYIMEEIICGNSSISVREFSGE
;
A
#
# COMPACT_ATOMS: atom_id res chain seq x y z
N ILE A 1 -5.84 -14.72 3.40
CA ILE A 1 -6.59 -13.93 2.41
C ILE A 1 -7.33 -14.86 1.44
N CYS A 2 -6.69 -15.81 0.75
CA CYS A 2 -7.34 -16.69 -0.23
C CYS A 2 -8.65 -17.36 0.27
N ALA A 3 -8.73 -17.77 1.54
CA ALA A 3 -9.95 -18.34 2.10
C ALA A 3 -11.10 -17.33 2.17
N TYR A 4 -10.80 -16.07 2.47
CA TYR A 4 -11.78 -14.98 2.49
C TYR A 4 -12.20 -14.60 1.08
N THR A 5 -11.26 -14.53 0.13
CA THR A 5 -11.55 -14.29 -1.29
C THR A 5 -12.52 -15.34 -1.84
N ARG A 6 -12.32 -16.62 -1.51
CA ARG A 6 -13.24 -17.69 -1.90
C ARG A 6 -14.64 -17.47 -1.34
N LYS A 7 -14.77 -17.08 -0.06
CA LYS A 7 -16.07 -16.77 0.54
C LYS A 7 -16.78 -15.65 -0.22
N ILE A 8 -16.06 -14.58 -0.56
CA ILE A 8 -16.60 -13.45 -1.32
C ILE A 8 -17.05 -13.92 -2.71
N TYR A 9 -16.21 -14.69 -3.40
CA TYR A 9 -16.49 -15.22 -4.74
C TYR A 9 -17.75 -16.11 -4.77
N PHE A 10 -17.92 -16.97 -3.75
CA PHE A 10 -19.09 -17.83 -3.62
C PHE A 10 -20.31 -17.15 -3.00
N GLY A 11 -20.27 -15.84 -2.80
CA GLY A 11 -21.43 -15.08 -2.28
C GLY A 11 -21.68 -15.21 -0.78
N PHE A 12 -20.76 -15.83 0.00
CA PHE A 12 -20.84 -15.85 1.45
C PHE A 12 -20.44 -14.47 2.02
N LYS A 13 -21.39 -13.54 1.97
CA LYS A 13 -21.18 -12.15 2.44
C LYS A 13 -21.55 -12.04 3.93
N LYS A 14 -20.87 -11.12 4.60
CA LYS A 14 -21.25 -10.63 5.93
C LYS A 14 -22.10 -9.36 5.75
N ASP A 15 -22.82 -8.96 6.79
CA ASP A 15 -23.49 -7.65 6.87
C ASP A 15 -22.51 -6.48 7.14
N LYS A 16 -21.22 -6.74 7.09
CA LYS A 16 -20.13 -5.81 7.31
C LYS A 16 -18.92 -6.15 6.44
N PRO A 17 -17.99 -5.19 6.19
CA PRO A 17 -16.82 -5.43 5.35
C PRO A 17 -15.90 -6.48 5.93
N TYR A 18 -15.14 -7.16 5.07
CA TYR A 18 -13.94 -7.89 5.50
C TYR A 18 -12.82 -6.91 5.78
N SER A 19 -12.07 -7.15 6.88
CA SER A 19 -11.06 -6.23 7.36
C SER A 19 -9.74 -6.93 7.69
N PHE A 20 -8.65 -6.39 7.18
CA PHE A 20 -7.31 -6.95 7.33
C PHE A 20 -6.33 -5.87 7.75
N LEU A 21 -5.50 -6.15 8.77
CA LEU A 21 -4.42 -5.28 9.19
C LEU A 21 -3.07 -5.89 8.80
N PHE A 22 -2.28 -5.14 8.05
CA PHE A 22 -0.92 -5.49 7.63
C PHE A 22 0.08 -4.70 8.48
N VAL A 23 0.83 -5.39 9.31
CA VAL A 23 1.84 -4.80 10.17
C VAL A 23 3.22 -5.23 9.71
N GLY A 24 4.17 -4.31 9.68
CA GLY A 24 5.54 -4.63 9.27
C GLY A 24 6.34 -3.39 8.86
N PRO A 25 7.64 -3.53 8.63
CA PRO A 25 8.53 -2.43 8.24
C PRO A 25 8.08 -1.73 6.96
N THR A 26 8.61 -0.53 6.74
CA THR A 26 8.39 0.19 5.48
C THR A 26 9.07 -0.54 4.32
N GLY A 27 8.55 -0.40 3.10
CA GLY A 27 9.17 -0.93 1.89
C GLY A 27 9.12 -2.45 1.70
N VAL A 28 8.39 -3.19 2.53
CA VAL A 28 8.26 -4.66 2.40
C VAL A 28 7.15 -5.11 1.45
N GLY A 29 6.40 -4.17 0.86
CA GLY A 29 5.38 -4.46 -0.15
C GLY A 29 3.94 -4.54 0.36
N LYS A 30 3.60 -4.06 1.57
CA LYS A 30 2.23 -4.05 2.11
C LYS A 30 1.23 -3.40 1.15
N THR A 31 1.47 -2.14 0.79
CA THR A 31 0.63 -1.34 -0.12
C THR A 31 0.57 -1.94 -1.53
N LEU A 32 1.70 -2.45 -2.04
CA LEU A 32 1.77 -3.10 -3.34
C LEU A 32 0.89 -4.35 -3.38
N PHE A 33 0.95 -5.19 -2.34
CA PHE A 33 0.11 -6.39 -2.24
C PHE A 33 -1.38 -6.03 -2.35
N VAL A 34 -1.83 -4.99 -1.63
CA VAL A 34 -3.25 -4.59 -1.65
C VAL A 34 -3.65 -4.07 -3.03
N LYS A 35 -2.80 -3.30 -3.70
CA LYS A 35 -3.04 -2.79 -5.05
C LYS A 35 -3.20 -3.95 -6.05
N GLU A 36 -2.26 -4.90 -6.06
CA GLU A 36 -2.31 -6.07 -6.94
C GLU A 36 -3.53 -6.96 -6.65
N TYR A 37 -3.87 -7.13 -5.36
CA TYR A 37 -5.05 -7.86 -4.94
C TYR A 37 -6.33 -7.19 -5.44
N ALA A 38 -6.45 -5.88 -5.30
CA ALA A 38 -7.60 -5.11 -5.75
C ALA A 38 -7.78 -5.23 -7.28
N THR A 39 -6.70 -5.02 -8.03
CA THR A 39 -6.68 -5.12 -9.49
C THR A 39 -7.12 -6.52 -9.95
N SER A 40 -6.65 -7.56 -9.27
CA SER A 40 -6.97 -8.95 -9.59
C SER A 40 -8.42 -9.34 -9.27
N LEU A 41 -9.04 -8.70 -8.25
CA LEU A 41 -10.39 -9.06 -7.78
C LEU A 41 -11.49 -8.22 -8.44
N TYR A 42 -11.30 -6.91 -8.56
CA TYR A 42 -12.33 -5.97 -8.98
C TYR A 42 -11.90 -5.02 -10.12
N GLY A 43 -10.65 -5.12 -10.59
CA GLY A 43 -10.07 -4.18 -11.54
C GLY A 43 -9.46 -2.94 -10.86
N SER A 44 -8.70 -2.15 -11.64
CA SER A 44 -7.95 -1.00 -11.14
C SER A 44 -8.84 0.12 -10.58
N ASP A 45 -10.02 0.30 -11.17
CA ASP A 45 -10.93 1.42 -10.87
C ASP A 45 -11.66 1.27 -9.52
N ASN A 46 -11.65 0.05 -8.97
CA ASN A 46 -12.27 -0.28 -7.69
C ASN A 46 -11.27 -0.34 -6.54
N PHE A 47 -10.11 0.31 -6.67
CA PHE A 47 -9.12 0.46 -5.63
C PHE A 47 -9.13 1.90 -5.08
N ILE A 48 -9.47 2.05 -3.80
CA ILE A 48 -9.52 3.34 -3.11
C ILE A 48 -8.41 3.37 -2.05
N ARG A 49 -7.36 4.14 -2.30
CA ARG A 49 -6.30 4.37 -1.32
C ARG A 49 -6.55 5.66 -0.56
N ILE A 50 -6.45 5.59 0.75
CA ILE A 50 -6.59 6.70 1.68
C ILE A 50 -5.30 6.74 2.50
N ASP A 51 -4.50 7.78 2.32
CA ASP A 51 -3.29 8.01 3.10
C ASP A 51 -3.69 8.68 4.43
N MET A 52 -3.54 7.96 5.53
CA MET A 52 -3.96 8.45 6.84
C MET A 52 -3.08 9.61 7.35
N SER A 53 -1.93 9.84 6.73
CA SER A 53 -1.09 11.00 7.04
C SER A 53 -1.78 12.34 6.70
N GLU A 54 -2.73 12.33 5.75
CA GLU A 54 -3.54 13.50 5.38
C GLU A 54 -4.69 13.76 6.37
N TYR A 55 -4.94 12.81 7.29
CA TYR A 55 -6.07 12.80 8.23
C TYR A 55 -5.62 12.84 9.69
N LYS A 56 -4.48 13.49 9.96
CA LYS A 56 -3.91 13.63 11.32
C LYS A 56 -4.74 14.56 12.20
N GLU A 57 -5.27 15.61 11.62
CA GLU A 57 -6.00 16.65 12.34
C GLU A 57 -7.49 16.31 12.42
N GLU A 58 -8.15 16.66 13.51
CA GLU A 58 -9.57 16.37 13.71
C GLU A 58 -10.47 17.00 12.63
N TYR A 59 -10.14 18.21 12.18
CA TYR A 59 -10.92 18.88 11.12
C TYR A 59 -10.82 18.17 9.77
N SER A 60 -9.84 17.32 9.57
CA SER A 60 -9.69 16.54 8.32
C SER A 60 -10.81 15.51 8.09
N ILE A 61 -11.65 15.25 9.11
CA ILE A 61 -12.85 14.43 8.98
C ILE A 61 -13.80 14.95 7.89
N SER A 62 -13.84 16.27 7.67
CA SER A 62 -14.64 16.89 6.61
C SER A 62 -14.19 16.49 5.20
N LYS A 63 -12.89 16.23 5.00
CA LYS A 63 -12.38 15.68 3.72
C LYS A 63 -12.86 14.25 3.47
N LEU A 64 -13.15 13.51 4.55
CA LEU A 64 -13.63 12.14 4.47
C LEU A 64 -15.14 12.08 4.25
N LEU A 65 -15.91 12.75 5.14
CA LEU A 65 -17.37 12.71 5.17
C LEU A 65 -18.05 13.79 4.32
N GLY A 66 -17.29 14.79 3.85
CA GLY A 66 -17.83 16.00 3.24
C GLY A 66 -18.13 17.09 4.28
N SER A 67 -18.55 18.26 3.78
CA SER A 67 -18.93 19.40 4.59
C SER A 67 -20.45 19.49 4.75
N ALA A 68 -20.91 19.93 5.92
CA ALA A 68 -22.33 20.17 6.16
C ALA A 68 -22.85 21.34 5.29
N PRO A 69 -24.15 21.39 4.97
CA PRO A 69 -24.75 22.49 4.25
C PRO A 69 -24.42 23.85 4.89
N GLY A 70 -23.96 24.80 4.08
CA GLY A 70 -23.60 26.16 4.52
C GLY A 70 -22.12 26.36 4.84
N TYR A 71 -21.31 25.31 4.87
CA TYR A 71 -19.86 25.42 5.03
C TYR A 71 -19.11 25.42 3.69
N VAL A 72 -17.89 26.00 3.68
CA VAL A 72 -17.00 26.00 2.50
C VAL A 72 -16.67 24.56 2.14
N GLY A 73 -16.77 24.21 0.84
CA GLY A 73 -16.55 22.83 0.36
C GLY A 73 -17.80 21.94 0.29
N TYR A 74 -18.98 22.44 0.64
CA TYR A 74 -20.24 21.68 0.60
C TYR A 74 -20.59 21.04 -0.76
N ARG A 75 -20.05 21.56 -1.88
CA ARG A 75 -20.30 21.07 -3.24
C ARG A 75 -19.11 20.32 -3.86
N GLU A 76 -18.13 19.97 -3.08
CA GLU A 76 -17.04 19.13 -3.60
C GLU A 76 -17.51 17.68 -3.73
N ASP A 77 -17.93 17.30 -4.95
CA ASP A 77 -18.40 15.97 -5.32
C ASP A 77 -17.29 14.90 -5.35
N ASN A 78 -16.16 15.12 -4.66
CA ASN A 78 -14.98 14.26 -4.78
C ASN A 78 -14.49 13.70 -3.44
N THR A 79 -15.40 13.56 -2.47
CA THR A 79 -15.04 12.99 -1.16
C THR A 79 -14.76 11.49 -1.28
N VAL A 80 -13.98 10.97 -0.32
CA VAL A 80 -13.72 9.52 -0.23
C VAL A 80 -15.03 8.75 -0.10
N MET A 81 -15.97 9.25 0.69
CA MET A 81 -17.28 8.61 0.90
C MET A 81 -18.09 8.52 -0.37
N GLU A 82 -18.00 9.52 -1.24
CA GLU A 82 -18.69 9.51 -2.53
C GLU A 82 -18.07 8.50 -3.49
N LYS A 83 -16.74 8.37 -3.51
CA LYS A 83 -16.05 7.30 -4.27
C LYS A 83 -16.52 5.92 -3.82
N ILE A 84 -16.61 5.67 -2.50
CA ILE A 84 -17.08 4.39 -1.96
C ILE A 84 -18.54 4.15 -2.31
N ARG A 85 -19.40 5.18 -2.27
CA ARG A 85 -20.80 5.09 -2.65
C ARG A 85 -20.98 4.69 -4.12
N ASN A 86 -20.16 5.27 -4.99
CA ASN A 86 -20.19 5.01 -6.42
C ASN A 86 -19.59 3.64 -6.80
N HIS A 87 -18.68 3.13 -5.96
CA HIS A 87 -18.00 1.83 -6.13
C HIS A 87 -18.19 0.94 -4.90
N PRO A 88 -19.40 0.39 -4.66
CA PRO A 88 -19.68 -0.38 -3.44
C PRO A 88 -18.92 -1.70 -3.36
N ASN A 89 -18.50 -2.28 -4.49
CA ASN A 89 -17.63 -3.45 -4.56
C ASN A 89 -16.19 -2.99 -4.79
N CYS A 90 -15.51 -2.50 -3.76
CA CYS A 90 -14.17 -1.95 -3.85
C CYS A 90 -13.23 -2.54 -2.79
N VAL A 91 -11.95 -2.35 -3.04
CA VAL A 91 -10.90 -2.55 -2.03
C VAL A 91 -10.46 -1.19 -1.52
N ILE A 92 -10.61 -0.97 -0.23
CA ILE A 92 -10.20 0.25 0.46
C ILE A 92 -8.90 -0.03 1.19
N LEU A 93 -7.89 0.79 0.96
CA LEU A 93 -6.63 0.75 1.69
C LEU A 93 -6.51 2.00 2.57
N LEU A 94 -6.47 1.79 3.89
CA LEU A 94 -6.11 2.80 4.88
C LEU A 94 -4.61 2.67 5.13
N ASP A 95 -3.83 3.52 4.48
CA ASP A 95 -2.36 3.43 4.53
C ASP A 95 -1.84 4.23 5.74
N GLU A 96 -0.96 3.62 6.56
CA GLU A 96 -0.40 4.18 7.81
C GLU A 96 -1.49 4.58 8.83
N ILE A 97 -2.36 3.61 9.20
CA ILE A 97 -3.52 3.83 10.08
C ILE A 97 -3.17 4.56 11.40
N GLU A 98 -1.95 4.37 11.89
CA GLU A 98 -1.43 5.03 13.10
C GLU A 98 -1.28 6.55 12.97
N LYS A 99 -1.41 7.10 11.80
CA LYS A 99 -1.33 8.56 11.56
C LYS A 99 -2.68 9.25 11.66
N ALA A 100 -3.77 8.48 11.59
CA ALA A 100 -5.12 9.04 11.60
C ALA A 100 -5.51 9.64 12.94
N SER A 101 -6.29 10.72 12.91
CA SER A 101 -6.90 11.29 14.12
C SER A 101 -7.92 10.32 14.74
N PRO A 102 -8.17 10.40 16.06
CA PRO A 102 -9.17 9.58 16.72
C PRO A 102 -10.57 9.72 16.11
N ALA A 103 -10.92 10.91 15.59
CA ALA A 103 -12.20 11.15 14.94
C ALA A 103 -12.36 10.33 13.67
N VAL A 104 -11.30 10.23 12.84
CA VAL A 104 -11.30 9.43 11.62
C VAL A 104 -11.32 7.93 11.94
N ILE A 105 -10.58 7.49 12.97
CA ILE A 105 -10.61 6.09 13.44
C ILE A 105 -12.04 5.69 13.84
N LYS A 106 -12.80 6.56 14.52
CA LYS A 106 -14.19 6.29 14.90
C LYS A 106 -15.11 6.07 13.69
N VAL A 107 -14.91 6.81 12.60
CA VAL A 107 -15.69 6.61 11.36
C VAL A 107 -15.45 5.20 10.78
N PHE A 108 -14.19 4.77 10.74
CA PHE A 108 -13.89 3.42 10.25
C PHE A 108 -14.30 2.34 11.25
N LEU A 109 -14.29 2.62 12.56
CA LEU A 109 -14.86 1.71 13.56
C LEU A 109 -16.34 1.46 13.29
N GLN A 110 -17.14 2.51 13.00
CA GLN A 110 -18.53 2.38 12.62
C GLN A 110 -18.67 1.56 11.34
N ALA A 111 -17.85 1.81 10.32
CA ALA A 111 -17.85 1.03 9.08
C ALA A 111 -17.60 -0.46 9.33
N LEU A 112 -16.66 -0.79 10.23
CA LEU A 112 -16.32 -2.17 10.57
C LEU A 112 -17.39 -2.87 11.43
N ASP A 113 -18.16 -2.13 12.20
CA ASP A 113 -19.16 -2.67 13.11
C ASP A 113 -20.54 -2.79 12.47
N GLU A 114 -21.03 -1.70 11.88
CA GLU A 114 -22.37 -1.60 11.30
C GLU A 114 -22.42 -1.88 9.80
N GLY A 115 -21.26 -1.80 9.13
CA GLY A 115 -21.16 -1.89 7.66
C GLY A 115 -21.74 -0.69 6.93
N VAL A 116 -22.07 0.39 7.65
CA VAL A 116 -22.68 1.62 7.11
C VAL A 116 -22.11 2.82 7.84
N VAL A 117 -21.84 3.91 7.10
CA VAL A 117 -21.43 5.21 7.65
C VAL A 117 -22.35 6.27 7.07
N HIS A 118 -22.62 7.32 7.83
CA HIS A 118 -23.37 8.48 7.34
C HIS A 118 -22.41 9.62 6.99
N ASP A 119 -22.60 10.22 5.82
CA ASP A 119 -21.86 11.42 5.43
C ASP A 119 -22.41 12.67 6.17
N ALA A 120 -21.75 13.82 5.96
CA ALA A 120 -22.13 15.08 6.61
C ALA A 120 -23.54 15.58 6.23
N VAL A 121 -24.16 15.03 5.20
CA VAL A 121 -25.51 15.37 4.72
C VAL A 121 -26.54 14.34 5.21
N GLY A 122 -26.11 13.30 5.92
CA GLY A 122 -26.97 12.22 6.42
C GLY A 122 -27.23 11.09 5.43
N ARG A 123 -26.53 11.05 4.29
CA ARG A 123 -26.68 9.94 3.32
C ARG A 123 -25.95 8.71 3.85
N SER A 124 -26.62 7.55 3.79
CA SER A 124 -26.03 6.27 4.19
C SER A 124 -25.10 5.71 3.12
N ILE A 125 -23.88 5.36 3.50
CA ILE A 125 -22.85 4.79 2.64
C ILE A 125 -22.54 3.39 3.11
N SER A 126 -22.78 2.39 2.25
CA SER A 126 -22.61 0.99 2.58
C SER A 126 -21.18 0.53 2.31
N PHE A 127 -20.56 -0.10 3.33
CA PHE A 127 -19.27 -0.77 3.25
C PHE A 127 -19.40 -2.30 3.18
N LYS A 128 -20.61 -2.85 3.19
CA LYS A 128 -20.87 -4.30 3.31
C LYS A 128 -20.21 -5.13 2.22
N ASN A 129 -20.02 -4.57 1.03
CA ASN A 129 -19.36 -5.24 -0.09
C ASN A 129 -17.89 -4.83 -0.26
N ALA A 130 -17.41 -3.89 0.53
CA ALA A 130 -16.01 -3.48 0.50
C ALA A 130 -15.11 -4.46 1.24
N ILE A 131 -13.82 -4.45 0.88
CA ILE A 131 -12.76 -5.12 1.62
C ILE A 131 -11.82 -4.04 2.11
N ILE A 132 -11.65 -3.93 3.42
CA ILE A 132 -10.82 -2.90 4.05
C ILE A 132 -9.47 -3.50 4.43
N PHE A 133 -8.42 -2.98 3.84
CA PHE A 133 -7.05 -3.23 4.26
C PHE A 133 -6.52 -2.02 5.01
N MET A 134 -5.79 -2.27 6.06
CA MET A 134 -5.09 -1.26 6.84
C MET A 134 -3.62 -1.61 6.86
N THR A 135 -2.73 -0.63 6.74
CA THR A 135 -1.29 -0.84 6.94
C THR A 135 -0.83 -0.10 8.17
N SER A 136 0.16 -0.67 8.86
CA SER A 136 0.82 -0.03 9.99
C SER A 136 2.31 -0.38 10.00
N ASN A 137 3.10 0.58 10.46
CA ASN A 137 4.54 0.42 10.71
C ASN A 137 4.85 0.30 12.22
N LEU A 138 3.84 0.25 13.07
CA LEU A 138 4.00 0.15 14.52
C LEU A 138 4.74 -1.15 14.92
N GLY A 139 5.51 -1.05 15.99
CA GLY A 139 6.27 -2.19 16.55
C GLY A 139 7.52 -2.59 15.76
N CYS A 140 7.81 -1.93 14.62
CA CYS A 140 8.89 -2.33 13.74
C CYS A 140 10.23 -1.61 14.00
N ASN A 141 10.23 -0.50 14.75
CA ASN A 141 11.42 0.32 15.00
C ASN A 141 12.35 -0.25 16.07
N ASN A 142 11.89 -1.18 16.91
CA ASN A 142 12.68 -1.79 18.01
C ASN A 142 13.21 -3.18 17.68
N LEU A 143 13.19 -3.59 16.43
CA LEU A 143 13.60 -4.92 16.02
C LEU A 143 15.10 -4.97 15.71
N SER A 144 15.91 -5.14 16.74
CA SER A 144 17.15 -5.91 16.62
C SER A 144 16.80 -7.30 16.06
N ILE A 145 17.50 -7.66 15.01
CA ILE A 145 17.50 -8.90 14.24
C ILE A 145 16.98 -10.11 15.06
N GLY A 146 15.77 -10.58 14.73
CA GLY A 146 15.45 -11.95 15.08
C GLY A 146 14.00 -12.34 15.34
N PHE A 147 13.27 -11.74 16.25
CA PHE A 147 11.93 -12.21 16.61
C PHE A 147 10.98 -11.04 16.94
N MET A 148 9.88 -10.93 16.19
CA MET A 148 8.71 -10.23 16.72
C MET A 148 8.10 -11.11 17.81
N ASP A 149 8.25 -10.71 19.06
CA ASP A 149 7.42 -11.27 20.11
C ASP A 149 5.98 -10.78 19.86
N ASP A 150 5.05 -11.72 19.65
CA ASP A 150 3.63 -11.41 19.43
C ASP A 150 3.07 -10.51 20.54
N ASN A 151 3.66 -10.57 21.74
CA ASN A 151 3.28 -9.73 22.88
C ASN A 151 3.69 -8.26 22.70
N SER A 152 4.88 -7.97 22.19
CA SER A 152 5.36 -6.59 22.00
C SER A 152 4.63 -5.89 20.86
N LEU A 153 4.31 -6.62 19.79
CA LEU A 153 3.50 -6.12 18.69
C LEU A 153 2.07 -5.82 19.14
N ASN A 154 1.46 -6.75 19.88
CA ASN A 154 0.12 -6.57 20.43
C ASN A 154 0.05 -5.38 21.38
N GLN A 155 1.10 -5.14 22.17
CA GLN A 155 1.15 -3.97 23.07
C GLN A 155 1.24 -2.66 22.25
N SER A 156 2.15 -2.57 21.29
CA SER A 156 2.29 -1.38 20.43
C SER A 156 1.02 -1.08 19.63
N LEU A 157 0.29 -2.11 19.19
CA LEU A 157 -0.99 -1.93 18.52
C LEU A 157 -2.07 -1.42 19.48
N LYS A 158 -2.13 -1.94 20.72
CA LYS A 158 -3.09 -1.52 21.75
C LYS A 158 -2.85 -0.09 22.25
N ASP A 159 -1.61 0.38 22.24
CA ASP A 159 -1.25 1.75 22.62
C ASP A 159 -1.78 2.77 21.60
N PHE A 160 -2.03 2.33 20.37
CA PHE A 160 -2.44 3.20 19.28
C PHE A 160 -3.89 2.99 18.82
N LEU A 161 -4.30 1.73 18.67
CA LEU A 161 -5.65 1.36 18.28
C LEU A 161 -6.39 0.82 19.51
N SER A 162 -7.59 1.31 19.76
CA SER A 162 -8.41 0.80 20.86
C SER A 162 -8.61 -0.71 20.75
N VAL A 163 -8.73 -1.39 21.89
CA VAL A 163 -9.04 -2.83 21.92
C VAL A 163 -10.33 -3.13 21.15
N GLU A 164 -11.29 -2.20 21.20
CA GLU A 164 -12.52 -2.30 20.43
C GLU A 164 -12.27 -2.35 18.94
N PHE A 165 -11.44 -1.44 18.41
CA PHE A 165 -11.07 -1.41 16.99
C PHE A 165 -10.36 -2.70 16.55
N LEU A 166 -9.41 -3.18 17.35
CA LEU A 166 -8.66 -4.41 17.08
C LEU A 166 -9.59 -5.64 17.05
N ASN A 167 -10.61 -5.68 17.90
CA ASN A 167 -11.60 -6.78 17.91
C ASN A 167 -12.53 -6.81 16.68
N ARG A 168 -12.60 -5.72 15.91
CA ARG A 168 -13.37 -5.66 14.66
C ARG A 168 -12.57 -6.09 13.44
N ILE A 169 -11.26 -6.28 13.58
CA ILE A 169 -10.38 -6.74 12.50
C ILE A 169 -10.48 -8.25 12.34
N ASP A 170 -10.80 -8.73 11.15
CA ASP A 170 -10.93 -10.17 10.86
C ASP A 170 -9.58 -10.89 10.98
N LYS A 171 -8.48 -10.27 10.54
CA LYS A 171 -7.15 -10.89 10.60
C LYS A 171 -6.03 -9.85 10.57
N VAL A 172 -5.02 -10.06 11.42
CA VAL A 172 -3.76 -9.34 11.39
C VAL A 172 -2.72 -10.19 10.67
N PHE A 173 -1.95 -9.59 9.78
CA PHE A 173 -0.84 -10.21 9.06
C PHE A 173 0.44 -9.45 9.31
N THR A 174 1.49 -10.16 9.72
CA THR A 174 2.80 -9.59 9.95
C THR A 174 3.71 -9.80 8.75
N PHE A 175 4.23 -8.70 8.22
CA PHE A 175 5.23 -8.68 7.16
C PHE A 175 6.63 -8.62 7.77
N LYS A 176 7.49 -9.55 7.41
CA LYS A 176 8.89 -9.59 7.86
C LYS A 176 9.76 -8.66 7.01
N LYS A 177 10.92 -8.29 7.54
CA LYS A 177 11.97 -7.63 6.75
C LYS A 177 12.32 -8.49 5.54
N LEU A 178 12.66 -7.83 4.45
CA LEU A 178 13.10 -8.52 3.24
C LEU A 178 14.51 -9.08 3.47
N ASP A 179 14.72 -10.33 3.08
CA ASP A 179 16.04 -10.92 3.02
C ASP A 179 16.72 -10.63 1.67
N GLU A 180 18.02 -10.81 1.60
CA GLU A 180 18.84 -10.56 0.41
C GLU A 180 18.34 -11.34 -0.82
N VAL A 181 17.91 -12.58 -0.62
CA VAL A 181 17.44 -13.45 -1.70
C VAL A 181 16.16 -12.90 -2.32
N VAL A 182 15.24 -12.43 -1.48
CA VAL A 182 13.99 -11.79 -1.94
C VAL A 182 14.28 -10.47 -2.63
N VAL A 183 15.18 -9.65 -2.07
CA VAL A 183 15.58 -8.37 -2.67
C VAL A 183 16.19 -8.56 -4.06
N LYS A 184 17.12 -9.53 -4.22
CA LYS A 184 17.68 -9.87 -5.54
C LYS A 184 16.60 -10.31 -6.54
N LYS A 185 15.59 -11.06 -6.10
CA LYS A 185 14.45 -11.41 -6.95
C LYS A 185 13.63 -10.19 -7.38
N ILE A 186 13.42 -9.23 -6.48
CA ILE A 186 12.71 -7.97 -6.78
C ILE A 186 13.51 -7.18 -7.82
N ILE A 187 14.82 -7.00 -7.63
CA ILE A 187 15.70 -6.30 -8.57
C ILE A 187 15.63 -6.97 -9.95
N ASN A 188 15.82 -8.28 -10.02
CA ASN A 188 15.76 -9.01 -11.29
C ASN A 188 14.40 -8.85 -11.99
N LYS A 189 13.29 -8.92 -11.24
CA LYS A 189 11.96 -8.70 -11.80
C LYS A 189 11.84 -7.32 -12.43
N LYS A 190 12.31 -6.27 -11.73
CA LYS A 190 12.25 -4.88 -12.20
C LYS A 190 13.13 -4.67 -13.44
N LEU A 191 14.35 -5.16 -13.43
CA LEU A 191 15.25 -5.10 -14.59
C LEU A 191 14.68 -5.85 -15.81
N ASN A 192 14.02 -6.99 -15.59
CA ASN A 192 13.36 -7.71 -16.68
C ASN A 192 12.16 -6.95 -17.25
N MET A 193 11.39 -6.26 -16.40
CA MET A 193 10.30 -5.39 -16.87
C MET A 193 10.85 -4.21 -17.68
N LEU A 194 11.92 -3.57 -17.20
CA LEU A 194 12.60 -2.51 -17.91
C LEU A 194 13.14 -2.98 -19.26
N LYS A 195 13.83 -4.13 -19.29
CA LYS A 195 14.31 -4.76 -20.52
C LYS A 195 13.18 -4.93 -21.54
N LYS A 196 12.01 -5.41 -21.11
CA LYS A 196 10.86 -5.60 -21.98
C LYS A 196 10.35 -4.27 -22.54
N GLN A 197 10.26 -3.22 -21.70
CA GLN A 197 9.83 -1.89 -22.14
C GLN A 197 10.72 -1.29 -23.24
N TYR A 198 12.05 -1.49 -23.13
CA TYR A 198 12.99 -1.04 -24.16
C TYR A 198 12.95 -1.92 -25.41
N TYR A 199 12.80 -3.24 -25.24
CA TYR A 199 12.67 -4.16 -26.36
C TYR A 199 11.44 -3.84 -27.24
N ASP A 200 10.32 -3.46 -26.63
CA ASP A 200 9.11 -3.01 -27.34
C ASP A 200 9.33 -1.70 -28.15
N LYS A 201 10.48 -1.05 -27.97
CA LYS A 201 10.96 0.16 -28.71
C LYS A 201 12.16 -0.12 -29.59
N ASP A 202 12.41 -1.38 -29.95
CA ASP A 202 13.55 -1.83 -30.77
C ASP A 202 14.93 -1.57 -30.15
N ILE A 203 15.01 -1.42 -28.83
CA ILE A 203 16.26 -1.21 -28.08
C ILE A 203 16.57 -2.48 -27.27
N ASN A 204 17.73 -3.08 -27.59
CA ASN A 204 18.15 -4.30 -26.89
C ASN A 204 19.04 -3.97 -25.69
N VAL A 205 18.50 -4.14 -24.46
CA VAL A 205 19.23 -3.89 -23.21
C VAL A 205 19.63 -5.22 -22.56
N VAL A 206 20.90 -5.35 -22.20
CA VAL A 206 21.45 -6.53 -21.51
C VAL A 206 22.02 -6.10 -20.15
N PHE A 207 21.52 -6.71 -19.09
CA PHE A 207 21.99 -6.48 -17.73
C PHE A 207 23.01 -7.54 -17.30
N SER A 208 24.14 -7.13 -16.76
CA SER A 208 25.12 -8.04 -16.17
C SER A 208 24.67 -8.53 -14.79
N LYS A 209 25.24 -9.64 -14.31
CA LYS A 209 24.99 -10.07 -12.92
C LYS A 209 25.47 -9.05 -11.88
N LYS A 210 26.57 -8.33 -12.18
CA LYS A 210 27.14 -7.31 -11.30
C LYS A 210 26.18 -6.16 -11.02
N ILE A 211 25.30 -5.78 -11.98
CA ILE A 211 24.34 -4.70 -11.76
C ILE A 211 23.36 -5.01 -10.64
N VAL A 212 22.96 -6.29 -10.49
CA VAL A 212 22.06 -6.73 -9.42
C VAL A 212 22.73 -6.57 -8.04
N ASP A 213 23.99 -6.97 -7.93
CA ASP A 213 24.75 -6.83 -6.68
C ASP A 213 25.05 -5.36 -6.37
N ASN A 214 25.30 -4.55 -7.39
CA ASN A 214 25.53 -3.11 -7.26
C ASN A 214 24.25 -2.40 -6.75
N ILE A 215 23.09 -2.65 -7.36
CA ILE A 215 21.80 -2.12 -6.89
C ILE A 215 21.50 -2.59 -5.47
N LEU A 216 21.79 -3.86 -5.15
CA LEU A 216 21.57 -4.41 -3.81
C LEU A 216 22.36 -3.64 -2.74
N VAL A 217 23.65 -3.42 -2.97
CA VAL A 217 24.53 -2.71 -2.02
C VAL A 217 24.06 -1.27 -1.82
N ASN A 218 23.77 -0.54 -2.92
CA ASN A 218 23.38 0.87 -2.87
C ASN A 218 21.94 1.07 -2.35
N SER A 219 21.08 0.03 -2.40
CA SER A 219 19.68 0.14 -1.96
C SER A 219 19.52 0.33 -0.46
N ASN A 220 20.52 -0.06 0.35
CA ASN A 220 20.41 -0.11 1.81
C ASN A 220 19.07 -0.75 2.27
N TYR A 221 18.74 -1.90 1.66
CA TYR A 221 17.42 -2.55 1.79
C TYR A 221 17.05 -2.93 3.23
N LEU A 222 18.03 -3.07 4.11
CA LEU A 222 17.81 -3.37 5.53
C LEU A 222 17.07 -2.24 6.25
N GLU A 223 17.27 -1.01 5.79
CA GLU A 223 16.66 0.20 6.36
C GLU A 223 15.40 0.64 5.57
N TYR A 224 15.51 0.69 4.25
CA TYR A 224 14.47 1.27 3.38
C TYR A 224 13.58 0.23 2.68
N GLY A 225 13.87 -1.06 2.86
CA GLY A 225 13.20 -2.13 2.12
C GLY A 225 13.43 -2.00 0.61
N ALA A 226 12.40 -2.29 -0.19
CA ALA A 226 12.50 -2.22 -1.64
C ALA A 226 12.24 -0.82 -2.25
N ARG A 227 11.89 0.19 -1.43
CA ARG A 227 11.54 1.54 -1.96
C ARG A 227 12.70 2.21 -2.70
N LYS A 228 13.92 2.09 -2.18
CA LYS A 228 15.09 2.74 -2.77
C LYS A 228 15.53 2.07 -4.08
N ILE A 229 15.13 0.82 -4.31
CA ILE A 229 15.48 0.08 -5.53
C ILE A 229 14.90 0.76 -6.78
N ASP A 230 13.65 1.22 -6.72
CA ASP A 230 13.02 1.91 -7.85
C ASP A 230 13.77 3.18 -8.21
N LYS A 231 14.10 3.97 -7.19
CA LYS A 231 14.85 5.21 -7.36
C LYS A 231 16.23 4.97 -7.99
N ILE A 232 16.96 3.95 -7.52
CA ILE A 232 18.27 3.61 -8.08
C ILE A 232 18.15 3.14 -9.54
N ILE A 233 17.14 2.34 -9.86
CA ILE A 233 16.93 1.90 -11.25
C ILE A 233 16.62 3.11 -12.14
N GLU A 234 15.75 4.02 -11.72
CA GLU A 234 15.41 5.22 -12.47
C GLU A 234 16.59 6.17 -12.62
N GLU A 235 17.27 6.52 -11.52
CA GLU A 235 18.33 7.54 -11.53
C GLU A 235 19.65 7.04 -12.13
N GLU A 236 20.01 5.78 -11.95
CA GLU A 236 21.31 5.25 -12.36
C GLU A 236 21.21 4.40 -13.64
N VAL A 237 20.23 3.48 -13.66
CA VAL A 237 20.14 2.51 -14.76
C VAL A 237 19.45 3.12 -15.98
N GLU A 238 18.29 3.76 -15.78
CA GLU A 238 17.55 4.34 -16.90
C GLU A 238 18.25 5.55 -17.49
N ASN A 239 18.87 6.41 -16.67
CA ASN A 239 19.65 7.53 -17.17
C ASN A 239 20.84 7.07 -18.02
N TYR A 240 21.58 6.04 -17.57
CA TYR A 240 22.65 5.47 -18.38
C TYR A 240 22.13 4.93 -19.72
N ILE A 241 20.99 4.21 -19.71
CA ILE A 241 20.39 3.70 -20.95
C ILE A 241 19.98 4.87 -21.86
N MET A 242 19.43 5.95 -21.32
CA MET A 242 19.02 7.12 -22.09
C MET A 242 20.22 7.84 -22.73
N GLU A 243 21.32 7.96 -22.01
CA GLU A 243 22.56 8.54 -22.57
C GLU A 243 23.07 7.72 -23.75
N GLU A 244 23.10 6.39 -23.63
CA GLU A 244 23.50 5.50 -24.72
C GLU A 244 22.56 5.60 -25.94
N ILE A 245 21.27 5.74 -25.73
CA ILE A 245 20.29 5.96 -26.80
C ILE A 245 20.54 7.29 -27.53
N ILE A 246 20.81 8.36 -26.77
CA ILE A 246 21.13 9.68 -27.34
C ILE A 246 22.41 9.60 -28.20
N CYS A 247 23.37 8.77 -27.81
CA CYS A 247 24.58 8.49 -28.61
C CYS A 247 24.31 7.63 -29.84
N GLY A 248 23.07 7.18 -30.07
CA GLY A 248 22.67 6.39 -31.24
C GLY A 248 22.83 4.88 -31.08
N ASN A 249 23.06 4.38 -29.86
CA ASN A 249 23.21 2.95 -29.60
C ASN A 249 21.86 2.28 -29.41
N SER A 250 21.58 1.23 -30.19
CA SER A 250 20.38 0.40 -30.07
C SER A 250 20.62 -0.94 -29.36
N SER A 251 21.88 -1.25 -29.03
CA SER A 251 22.27 -2.44 -28.25
C SER A 251 23.15 -2.00 -27.08
N ILE A 252 22.59 -2.03 -25.88
CA ILE A 252 23.16 -1.41 -24.69
C ILE A 252 23.47 -2.48 -23.64
N SER A 253 24.69 -2.49 -23.12
CA SER A 253 25.12 -3.41 -22.06
C SER A 253 25.38 -2.64 -20.77
N VAL A 254 24.48 -2.80 -19.80
CA VAL A 254 24.62 -2.17 -18.47
C VAL A 254 25.39 -3.13 -17.57
N ARG A 255 26.61 -2.74 -17.19
CA ARG A 255 27.50 -3.63 -16.42
C ARG A 255 27.53 -3.27 -14.94
N GLU A 256 27.79 -2.05 -14.63
CA GLU A 256 27.85 -1.47 -13.28
C GLU A 256 27.78 0.06 -13.38
N PHE A 257 27.38 0.72 -12.33
CA PHE A 257 27.49 2.17 -12.17
C PHE A 257 28.35 2.47 -10.94
N SER A 258 29.17 3.48 -10.99
CA SER A 258 29.93 3.97 -9.86
C SER A 258 28.96 4.74 -8.95
N GLY A 259 28.52 4.09 -7.87
CA GLY A 259 27.83 4.82 -6.82
C GLY A 259 28.80 5.84 -6.20
N GLU A 260 28.35 7.10 -6.14
CA GLU A 260 29.00 8.11 -5.31
C GLU A 260 28.77 7.85 -3.82
#